data_838d5d0835013a94bfa3ad77595db9d9
#
_entry.id   838d5d0835013a94bfa3ad77595db9d9
#
_cell.length_a   1.000
_cell.length_b   1.000
_cell.length_c   1.000
_cell.angle_alpha   90.00
_cell.angle_beta   90.00
_cell.angle_gamma   90.00
#
_symmetry.space_group_name_H-M   'P 1'
#
loop_
_entity.id
_entity.type
_entity.pdbx_description
1 polymer ?
#
loop_
_entity_poly.entity_id
_entity_poly.type
_entity_poly.pdbx_seq_one_letter_code
_entity_poly.pdbx_strand_id
1 'polypeptide(L)'
;MASVNFKKLKGSDVKSMLRHCDSVERLKRNHRNHDIDKTRTRNNINYAGLSYNQSCRRYDNRIRYLDSLQGANKRKDRVTCFGLTVPACKGMGQEESSEFFRDVCKVMVREYGKENVISMIGHYDEIHCYLDKGEVQNSRPHLHLYIVPEINGKLNGKRFSSKGRMREINKQIDELARTKYQCPFLTGEVPRRKTVEELKQVSDEELEMRQKQIKELDVSISKRQQERDELTHTVEELNQNIMQSNDKLKELTGEILDEEGVKRKKIKRSLFNKNKIEMSYRDYQDLCRTAEKIEEVSTR
;
A
#
# COMPACT_ATOMS: atom_id res chain seq x y z
N MET A 1 -3.99 10.71 12.42
CA MET A 1 -3.25 11.59 13.34
C MET A 1 -2.33 10.75 14.20
N ALA A 2 -1.04 11.09 14.26
CA ALA A 2 -0.18 10.51 15.26
C ALA A 2 -0.47 11.19 16.60
N SER A 3 -0.63 10.43 17.64
CA SER A 3 -0.72 10.91 19.02
C SER A 3 -0.33 9.77 19.95
N VAL A 4 0.18 10.10 21.12
CA VAL A 4 0.47 9.09 22.13
C VAL A 4 -0.83 8.43 22.59
N ASN A 5 -0.89 7.11 22.51
CA ASN A 5 -1.97 6.33 23.09
C ASN A 5 -1.62 5.93 24.54
N PHE A 6 -2.56 6.12 25.46
CA PHE A 6 -2.41 5.80 26.87
C PHE A 6 -3.35 4.67 27.27
N LYS A 7 -2.81 3.49 27.52
CA LYS A 7 -3.56 2.32 27.99
C LYS A 7 -3.34 2.09 29.48
N LYS A 8 -4.41 2.09 30.27
CA LYS A 8 -4.38 1.75 31.70
C LYS A 8 -4.16 0.26 31.88
N LEU A 9 -3.22 -0.11 32.74
CA LEU A 9 -2.91 -1.49 33.07
C LEU A 9 -3.04 -1.73 34.55
N LYS A 10 -3.66 -2.86 34.89
CA LYS A 10 -3.69 -3.41 36.26
C LYS A 10 -2.52 -4.38 36.47
N GLY A 11 -2.20 -4.72 37.70
CA GLY A 11 -1.04 -5.55 38.02
C GLY A 11 -0.96 -6.87 37.25
N SER A 12 -2.10 -7.54 37.04
CA SER A 12 -2.18 -8.79 36.28
C SER A 12 -1.77 -8.65 34.81
N ASP A 13 -2.05 -7.46 34.23
CA ASP A 13 -1.90 -7.25 32.79
C ASP A 13 -0.47 -6.82 32.41
N VAL A 14 0.24 -6.17 33.36
CA VAL A 14 1.55 -5.55 33.10
C VAL A 14 2.56 -6.58 32.61
N LYS A 15 2.69 -7.73 33.31
CA LYS A 15 3.67 -8.77 32.93
C LYS A 15 3.35 -9.40 31.56
N SER A 16 2.07 -9.54 31.24
CA SER A 16 1.64 -10.03 29.91
C SER A 16 2.06 -9.05 28.83
N MET A 17 1.87 -7.74 29.04
CA MET A 17 2.24 -6.70 28.09
C MET A 17 3.75 -6.53 27.95
N LEU A 18 4.52 -6.61 29.06
CA LEU A 18 5.99 -6.61 29.02
C LEU A 18 6.52 -7.79 28.20
N ARG A 19 5.90 -8.96 28.35
CA ARG A 19 6.23 -10.17 27.57
C ARG A 19 5.92 -10.00 26.09
N HIS A 20 4.79 -9.39 25.78
CA HIS A 20 4.42 -9.09 24.38
C HIS A 20 5.44 -8.19 23.69
N CYS A 21 6.05 -7.26 24.40
CA CYS A 21 7.00 -6.32 23.83
C CYS A 21 8.44 -6.84 23.75
N ASP A 22 8.81 -7.82 24.57
CA ASP A 22 10.17 -8.36 24.59
C ASP A 22 10.46 -9.22 23.34
N SER A 23 11.49 -8.86 22.58
CA SER A 23 11.81 -9.52 21.33
C SER A 23 12.16 -11.02 21.50
N VAL A 24 12.83 -11.39 22.61
CA VAL A 24 13.20 -12.78 22.89
C VAL A 24 11.97 -13.60 23.23
N GLU A 25 11.07 -13.08 24.08
CA GLU A 25 9.83 -13.74 24.43
C GLU A 25 8.87 -13.82 23.24
N ARG A 26 8.91 -12.82 22.33
CA ARG A 26 8.15 -12.77 21.10
C ARG A 26 8.51 -13.90 20.14
N LEU A 27 9.78 -14.19 19.97
CA LEU A 27 10.26 -15.27 19.11
C LEU A 27 9.89 -16.66 19.61
N LYS A 28 9.82 -16.85 20.95
CA LYS A 28 9.51 -18.15 21.57
C LYS A 28 8.05 -18.58 21.42
N ARG A 29 7.13 -17.72 21.03
CA ARG A 29 5.70 -17.97 21.07
C ARG A 29 5.02 -17.87 19.72
N ASN A 30 3.93 -18.60 19.55
CA ASN A 30 2.97 -18.34 18.50
C ASN A 30 2.04 -17.24 18.96
N HIS A 31 2.14 -16.08 18.32
CA HIS A 31 1.26 -14.95 18.60
C HIS A 31 -0.08 -15.16 17.90
N ARG A 32 -1.18 -14.79 18.60
CA ARG A 32 -2.50 -14.66 17.97
C ARG A 32 -2.57 -13.45 17.02
N ASN A 33 -1.64 -12.52 17.18
CA ASN A 33 -1.53 -11.35 16.31
C ASN A 33 -0.74 -11.73 15.05
N HIS A 34 -1.44 -11.88 13.93
CA HIS A 34 -0.88 -12.23 12.64
C HIS A 34 -0.05 -11.09 12.01
N ASP A 35 -0.13 -9.87 12.54
CA ASP A 35 0.61 -8.71 12.05
C ASP A 35 2.10 -8.77 12.40
N ILE A 36 2.51 -9.70 13.29
CA ILE A 36 3.90 -9.82 13.74
C ILE A 36 4.70 -10.64 12.74
N ASP A 37 5.58 -9.96 12.00
CA ASP A 37 6.59 -10.60 11.17
C ASP A 37 7.82 -10.98 11.98
N LYS A 38 7.92 -12.26 12.38
CA LYS A 38 9.03 -12.77 13.17
C LYS A 38 10.41 -12.59 12.52
N THR A 39 10.47 -12.53 11.18
CA THR A 39 11.75 -12.33 10.47
C THR A 39 12.33 -10.94 10.74
N ARG A 40 11.45 -9.98 11.06
CA ARG A 40 11.80 -8.59 11.36
C ARG A 40 11.94 -8.29 12.85
N THR A 41 11.57 -9.22 13.74
CA THR A 41 11.68 -9.02 15.21
C THR A 41 13.12 -8.67 15.66
N ARG A 42 14.14 -9.07 14.90
CA ARG A 42 15.53 -8.66 15.11
C ARG A 42 15.78 -7.16 14.97
N ASN A 43 14.90 -6.45 14.27
CA ASN A 43 14.98 -5.00 14.07
C ASN A 43 14.38 -4.20 15.25
N ASN A 44 13.67 -4.87 16.17
CA ASN A 44 13.13 -4.23 17.36
C ASN A 44 14.26 -3.76 18.27
N ILE A 45 14.12 -2.55 18.83
CA ILE A 45 15.16 -1.92 19.62
C ILE A 45 14.70 -1.75 21.06
N ASN A 46 15.45 -2.31 21.99
CA ASN A 46 15.22 -2.16 23.42
C ASN A 46 16.04 -0.99 23.97
N TYR A 47 15.40 0.18 24.12
CA TYR A 47 16.04 1.40 24.61
C TYR A 47 16.29 1.39 26.14
N ALA A 48 15.59 0.54 26.88
CA ALA A 48 15.81 0.39 28.31
C ALA A 48 16.99 -0.53 28.63
N GLY A 49 17.40 -1.38 27.68
CA GLY A 49 18.45 -2.38 27.88
C GLY A 49 18.11 -3.49 28.89
N LEU A 50 16.83 -3.65 29.23
CA LEU A 50 16.36 -4.60 30.22
C LEU A 50 15.67 -5.79 29.57
N SER A 51 16.03 -7.01 29.94
CA SER A 51 15.30 -8.21 29.57
C SER A 51 13.89 -8.23 30.19
N TYR A 52 13.01 -9.10 29.67
CA TYR A 52 11.68 -9.30 30.25
C TYR A 52 11.71 -9.52 31.76
N ASN A 53 12.56 -10.43 32.24
CA ASN A 53 12.66 -10.73 33.67
C ASN A 53 13.17 -9.52 34.50
N GLN A 54 14.11 -8.76 33.96
CA GLN A 54 14.61 -7.53 34.62
C GLN A 54 13.53 -6.45 34.67
N SER A 55 12.77 -6.28 33.60
CA SER A 55 11.62 -5.35 33.54
C SER A 55 10.53 -5.75 34.54
N CYS A 56 10.22 -7.04 34.67
CA CYS A 56 9.27 -7.52 35.68
C CYS A 56 9.76 -7.24 37.11
N ARG A 57 11.03 -7.55 37.41
CA ARG A 57 11.63 -7.26 38.74
C ARG A 57 11.62 -5.76 39.04
N ARG A 58 11.95 -4.93 38.07
CA ARG A 58 11.92 -3.47 38.19
C ARG A 58 10.52 -2.97 38.53
N TYR A 59 9.51 -3.45 37.82
CA TYR A 59 8.10 -3.15 38.06
C TYR A 59 7.68 -3.60 39.47
N ASP A 60 7.92 -4.86 39.84
CA ASP A 60 7.55 -5.41 41.15
C ASP A 60 8.23 -4.65 42.29
N ASN A 61 9.52 -4.28 42.14
CA ASN A 61 10.27 -3.49 43.12
C ASN A 61 9.68 -2.10 43.26
N ARG A 62 9.33 -1.43 42.15
CA ARG A 62 8.75 -0.09 42.19
C ARG A 62 7.38 -0.09 42.86
N ILE A 63 6.53 -1.07 42.56
CA ILE A 63 5.23 -1.20 43.21
C ILE A 63 5.37 -1.49 44.71
N ARG A 64 6.25 -2.41 45.09
CA ARG A 64 6.52 -2.71 46.53
C ARG A 64 7.00 -1.47 47.28
N TYR A 65 7.89 -0.71 46.69
CA TYR A 65 8.35 0.55 47.27
C TYR A 65 7.19 1.54 47.51
N LEU A 66 6.36 1.78 46.46
CA LEU A 66 5.23 2.69 46.61
C LEU A 66 4.17 2.20 47.58
N ASP A 67 3.99 0.86 47.73
CA ASP A 67 3.08 0.24 48.69
C ASP A 67 3.60 0.31 50.15
N SER A 68 4.89 0.50 50.33
CA SER A 68 5.48 0.69 51.68
C SER A 68 5.34 2.12 52.19
N LEU A 69 5.00 3.06 51.31
CA LEU A 69 4.85 4.47 51.72
C LEU A 69 3.52 4.73 52.44
N GLN A 70 3.54 5.67 53.37
CA GLN A 70 2.33 6.05 54.10
C GLN A 70 1.24 6.61 53.17
N GLY A 71 0.00 6.11 53.37
CA GLY A 71 -1.14 6.53 52.57
C GLY A 71 -1.16 5.96 51.16
N ALA A 72 -0.46 4.81 50.92
CA ALA A 72 -0.47 4.12 49.65
C ALA A 72 -1.87 3.66 49.27
N ASN A 73 -2.22 3.80 47.99
CA ASN A 73 -3.47 3.26 47.43
C ASN A 73 -3.32 1.73 47.18
N LYS A 74 -3.97 0.91 47.98
CA LYS A 74 -3.91 -0.55 47.90
C LYS A 74 -5.16 -1.23 47.33
N ARG A 75 -6.00 -0.47 46.63
CA ARG A 75 -7.19 -1.01 45.95
C ARG A 75 -6.80 -2.10 44.93
N LYS A 76 -7.58 -3.19 44.87
CA LYS A 76 -7.33 -4.31 43.90
C LYS A 76 -7.45 -3.86 42.43
N ASP A 77 -8.31 -2.87 42.15
CA ASP A 77 -8.60 -2.37 40.80
C ASP A 77 -7.74 -1.16 40.38
N ARG A 78 -6.74 -0.81 41.22
CA ARG A 78 -5.88 0.36 40.94
C ARG A 78 -5.08 0.18 39.66
N VAL A 79 -4.86 1.27 38.95
CA VAL A 79 -3.95 1.34 37.83
C VAL A 79 -2.52 1.39 38.36
N THR A 80 -1.71 0.38 38.03
CA THR A 80 -0.33 0.25 38.49
C THR A 80 0.71 0.56 37.42
N CYS A 81 0.30 0.60 36.16
CA CYS A 81 1.14 0.96 35.03
C CYS A 81 0.30 1.57 33.92
N PHE A 82 0.94 2.38 33.09
CA PHE A 82 0.42 2.80 31.80
C PHE A 82 1.30 2.24 30.69
N GLY A 83 0.69 1.61 29.70
CA GLY A 83 1.31 1.35 28.42
C GLY A 83 1.07 2.55 27.50
N LEU A 84 2.13 3.16 27.04
CA LEU A 84 2.10 4.24 26.05
C LEU A 84 2.58 3.71 24.72
N THR A 85 1.89 4.07 23.65
CA THR A 85 2.33 3.77 22.28
C THR A 85 2.54 5.08 21.55
N VAL A 86 3.75 5.29 21.03
CA VAL A 86 4.17 6.48 20.27
C VAL A 86 4.50 6.03 18.85
N PRO A 87 3.67 6.31 17.85
CA PRO A 87 3.99 5.98 16.46
C PRO A 87 5.10 6.89 15.92
N ALA A 88 5.90 6.41 14.98
CA ALA A 88 6.80 7.25 14.22
C ALA A 88 6.01 8.29 13.39
N CYS A 89 6.61 9.40 13.04
CA CYS A 89 6.01 10.37 12.13
C CYS A 89 5.84 9.75 10.73
N LYS A 90 4.90 10.26 9.96
CA LYS A 90 4.65 9.76 8.59
C LYS A 90 5.88 10.03 7.71
N GLY A 91 6.37 9.02 7.03
CA GLY A 91 7.50 9.13 6.11
C GLY A 91 8.88 8.85 6.73
N MET A 92 8.99 8.72 8.06
CA MET A 92 10.25 8.35 8.70
C MET A 92 10.71 6.96 8.31
N GLY A 93 11.97 6.83 7.87
CA GLY A 93 12.65 5.55 7.69
C GLY A 93 12.98 4.85 9.00
N GLN A 94 13.58 3.65 8.93
CA GLN A 94 13.89 2.86 10.12
C GLN A 94 14.95 3.55 11.02
N GLU A 95 16.02 4.08 10.44
CA GLU A 95 17.08 4.76 11.19
C GLU A 95 16.56 6.03 11.86
N GLU A 96 15.90 6.88 11.11
CA GLU A 96 15.33 8.14 11.60
C GLU A 96 14.31 7.90 12.70
N SER A 97 13.40 6.93 12.55
CA SER A 97 12.43 6.56 13.57
C SER A 97 13.10 6.00 14.83
N SER A 98 14.22 5.28 14.67
CA SER A 98 15.02 4.79 15.80
C SER A 98 15.64 5.91 16.62
N GLU A 99 16.18 6.94 15.97
CA GLU A 99 16.71 8.12 16.66
C GLU A 99 15.59 8.94 17.32
N PHE A 100 14.48 9.13 16.61
CA PHE A 100 13.30 9.78 17.16
C PHE A 100 12.81 9.10 18.42
N PHE A 101 12.67 7.76 18.42
CA PHE A 101 12.26 7.01 19.61
C PHE A 101 13.25 7.11 20.75
N ARG A 102 14.57 7.16 20.46
CA ARG A 102 15.59 7.39 21.48
C ARG A 102 15.40 8.73 22.17
N ASP A 103 15.09 9.76 21.43
CA ASP A 103 14.89 11.10 22.00
C ASP A 103 13.54 11.20 22.73
N VAL A 104 12.48 10.56 22.22
CA VAL A 104 11.22 10.40 22.95
C VAL A 104 11.44 9.69 24.29
N CYS A 105 12.26 8.63 24.34
CA CYS A 105 12.63 7.96 25.60
C CYS A 105 13.28 8.93 26.60
N LYS A 106 14.17 9.83 26.14
CA LYS A 106 14.78 10.87 27.02
C LYS A 106 13.72 11.82 27.57
N VAL A 107 12.78 12.26 26.73
CA VAL A 107 11.64 13.10 27.16
C VAL A 107 10.84 12.38 28.25
N MET A 108 10.48 11.11 28.02
CA MET A 108 9.68 10.32 28.96
C MET A 108 10.40 10.06 30.28
N VAL A 109 11.70 9.79 30.24
CA VAL A 109 12.52 9.65 31.47
C VAL A 109 12.59 10.95 32.25
N ARG A 110 12.74 12.10 31.58
CA ARG A 110 12.75 13.43 32.22
C ARG A 110 11.40 13.73 32.88
N GLU A 111 10.30 13.43 32.21
CA GLU A 111 8.94 13.78 32.65
C GLU A 111 8.41 12.87 33.77
N TYR A 112 8.80 11.62 33.80
CA TYR A 112 8.22 10.62 34.71
C TYR A 112 9.21 10.05 35.73
N GLY A 113 10.49 10.34 35.58
CA GLY A 113 11.55 9.76 36.40
C GLY A 113 11.99 8.39 35.92
N LYS A 114 13.32 8.18 35.94
CA LYS A 114 13.93 6.92 35.48
C LYS A 114 13.39 5.70 36.21
N GLU A 115 13.11 5.82 37.48
CA GLU A 115 12.61 4.74 38.37
C GLU A 115 11.18 4.31 38.03
N ASN A 116 10.39 5.17 37.44
CA ASN A 116 9.01 4.90 37.03
C ASN A 116 8.91 4.30 35.61
N VAL A 117 9.94 4.49 34.79
CA VAL A 117 9.96 3.92 33.42
C VAL A 117 10.48 2.51 33.47
N ILE A 118 9.59 1.55 33.21
CA ILE A 118 9.82 0.12 33.36
C ILE A 118 10.42 -0.53 32.12
N SER A 119 9.91 -0.15 30.94
CA SER A 119 10.35 -0.71 29.65
C SER A 119 10.16 0.32 28.54
N MET A 120 11.03 0.28 27.53
CA MET A 120 11.00 1.14 26.34
C MET A 120 11.48 0.32 25.15
N ILE A 121 10.56 -0.08 24.25
CA ILE A 121 10.87 -0.95 23.12
C ILE A 121 10.24 -0.39 21.85
N GLY A 122 11.05 -0.17 20.82
CA GLY A 122 10.62 0.17 19.48
C GLY A 122 10.31 -1.08 18.68
N HIS A 123 9.11 -1.17 18.11
CA HIS A 123 8.64 -2.26 17.26
C HIS A 123 8.72 -1.87 15.79
N TYR A 124 9.41 -2.73 15.02
CA TYR A 124 9.58 -2.64 13.57
C TYR A 124 9.06 -3.89 12.86
N ASP A 125 8.45 -4.80 13.61
CA ASP A 125 7.96 -6.11 13.18
C ASP A 125 6.44 -6.24 13.16
N GLU A 126 5.70 -5.24 13.60
CA GLU A 126 4.23 -5.22 13.51
C GLU A 126 3.81 -4.51 12.23
N ILE A 127 3.61 -5.31 11.16
CA ILE A 127 3.29 -4.78 9.84
C ILE A 127 1.89 -5.24 9.46
N HIS A 128 0.99 -4.31 9.33
CA HIS A 128 -0.31 -4.53 8.73
C HIS A 128 -0.63 -3.42 7.75
N CYS A 129 -1.37 -3.77 6.71
CA CYS A 129 -1.94 -2.82 5.79
C CYS A 129 -3.34 -2.46 6.29
N TYR A 130 -3.71 -1.21 6.17
CA TYR A 130 -5.07 -0.74 6.41
C TYR A 130 -5.45 0.31 5.36
N LEU A 131 -6.74 0.45 5.13
CA LEU A 131 -7.26 1.45 4.21
C LEU A 131 -7.58 2.74 4.96
N ASP A 132 -6.97 3.84 4.52
CA ASP A 132 -7.27 5.18 5.01
C ASP A 132 -7.61 6.08 3.82
N LYS A 133 -8.84 6.58 3.77
CA LYS A 133 -9.36 7.42 2.68
C LYS A 133 -9.20 6.81 1.27
N GLY A 134 -9.35 5.48 1.17
CA GLY A 134 -9.23 4.74 -0.09
C GLY A 134 -7.80 4.41 -0.53
N GLU A 135 -6.78 4.82 0.24
CA GLU A 135 -5.39 4.47 0.00
C GLU A 135 -4.91 3.38 0.96
N VAL A 136 -4.14 2.43 0.44
CA VAL A 136 -3.49 1.40 1.27
C VAL A 136 -2.35 2.06 2.04
N GLN A 137 -2.44 2.04 3.35
CA GLN A 137 -1.41 2.54 4.26
C GLN A 137 -0.79 1.37 5.00
N ASN A 138 0.53 1.43 5.19
CA ASN A 138 1.23 0.48 6.06
C ASN A 138 1.29 0.99 7.49
N SER A 139 1.22 0.08 8.47
CA SER A 139 1.48 0.41 9.87
C SER A 139 2.88 1.01 10.01
N ARG A 140 2.98 2.02 10.87
CA ARG A 140 4.25 2.69 11.13
C ARG A 140 4.98 2.01 12.29
N PRO A 141 6.32 2.03 12.31
CA PRO A 141 7.06 1.69 13.51
C PRO A 141 6.52 2.48 14.72
N HIS A 142 6.52 1.84 15.87
CA HIS A 142 6.01 2.48 17.08
C HIS A 142 6.81 2.08 18.32
N LEU A 143 6.88 3.01 19.27
CA LEU A 143 7.56 2.83 20.55
C LEU A 143 6.53 2.46 21.61
N HIS A 144 6.75 1.35 22.31
CA HIS A 144 6.05 1.01 23.54
C HIS A 144 6.83 1.44 24.76
N LEU A 145 6.16 2.16 25.67
CA LEU A 145 6.71 2.55 26.97
C LEU A 145 5.76 2.04 28.07
N TYR A 146 6.34 1.51 29.15
CA TYR A 146 5.60 1.10 30.32
C TYR A 146 6.04 1.92 31.51
N ILE A 147 5.11 2.69 32.08
CA ILE A 147 5.40 3.72 33.10
C ILE A 147 4.49 3.54 34.29
N VAL A 148 5.06 3.48 35.48
CA VAL A 148 4.33 3.48 36.75
C VAL A 148 3.80 4.89 37.01
N PRO A 149 2.48 5.08 37.22
CA PRO A 149 1.87 6.41 37.38
C PRO A 149 2.08 6.99 38.79
N GLU A 150 3.31 7.19 39.18
CA GLU A 150 3.66 7.81 40.45
C GLU A 150 3.56 9.32 40.33
N ILE A 151 2.94 9.94 41.33
CA ILE A 151 2.91 11.41 41.52
C ILE A 151 2.98 11.66 43.03
N ASN A 152 4.01 12.37 43.46
CA ASN A 152 4.26 12.73 44.87
C ASN A 152 4.25 11.50 45.80
N GLY A 153 4.97 10.44 45.41
CA GLY A 153 5.09 9.22 46.19
C GLY A 153 3.87 8.29 46.17
N LYS A 154 2.84 8.57 45.36
CA LYS A 154 1.59 7.78 45.32
C LYS A 154 1.23 7.38 43.91
N LEU A 155 0.64 6.20 43.77
CA LEU A 155 0.00 5.78 42.50
C LEU A 155 -1.23 6.65 42.21
N ASN A 156 -1.18 7.45 41.14
CA ASN A 156 -2.23 8.38 40.76
C ASN A 156 -2.52 8.31 39.24
N GLY A 157 -3.18 7.25 38.81
CA GLY A 157 -3.53 7.08 37.41
C GLY A 157 -4.45 8.15 36.84
N LYS A 158 -5.34 8.76 37.65
CA LYS A 158 -6.25 9.83 37.22
C LYS A 158 -5.49 11.09 36.81
N ARG A 159 -4.55 11.52 37.66
CA ARG A 159 -3.72 12.71 37.37
C ARG A 159 -2.70 12.46 36.28
N PHE A 160 -2.11 11.25 36.25
CA PHE A 160 -1.16 10.82 35.23
C PHE A 160 -1.74 10.92 33.82
N SER A 161 -2.99 10.41 33.61
CA SER A 161 -3.68 10.46 32.33
C SER A 161 -4.72 11.57 32.22
N SER A 162 -4.54 12.69 32.93
CA SER A 162 -5.40 13.85 32.77
C SER A 162 -5.25 14.47 31.38
N LYS A 163 -6.33 15.06 30.86
CA LYS A 163 -6.34 15.67 29.51
C LYS A 163 -5.21 16.71 29.33
N GLY A 164 -4.94 17.52 30.40
CA GLY A 164 -3.85 18.48 30.35
C GLY A 164 -2.48 17.82 30.22
N ARG A 165 -2.19 16.78 31.03
CA ARG A 165 -0.93 16.04 30.98
C ARG A 165 -0.72 15.35 29.64
N MET A 166 -1.76 14.70 29.10
CA MET A 166 -1.70 14.06 27.79
C MET A 166 -1.44 15.06 26.65
N ARG A 167 -2.04 16.26 26.72
CA ARG A 167 -1.78 17.33 25.74
C ARG A 167 -0.34 17.82 25.83
N GLU A 168 0.16 17.99 27.02
CA GLU A 168 1.53 18.47 27.27
C GLU A 168 2.57 17.50 26.68
N ILE A 169 2.44 16.22 26.98
CA ILE A 169 3.33 15.18 26.40
C ILE A 169 3.27 15.16 24.86
N ASN A 170 2.06 15.20 24.30
CA ASN A 170 1.92 15.25 22.84
C ASN A 170 2.57 16.50 22.24
N LYS A 171 2.45 17.66 22.90
CA LYS A 171 3.07 18.91 22.46
C LYS A 171 4.59 18.81 22.48
N GLN A 172 5.19 18.29 23.57
CA GLN A 172 6.64 18.12 23.68
C GLN A 172 7.19 17.18 22.60
N ILE A 173 6.48 16.08 22.29
CA ILE A 173 6.87 15.16 21.22
C ILE A 173 6.73 15.83 19.85
N ASP A 174 5.66 16.59 19.61
CA ASP A 174 5.47 17.32 18.35
C ASP A 174 6.55 18.39 18.14
N GLU A 175 6.90 19.12 19.20
CA GLU A 175 7.99 20.11 19.18
C GLU A 175 9.34 19.44 18.87
N LEU A 176 9.66 18.32 19.53
CA LEU A 176 10.84 17.51 19.21
C LEU A 176 10.85 17.06 17.75
N ALA A 177 9.72 16.54 17.26
CA ALA A 177 9.58 16.03 15.89
C ALA A 177 9.78 17.15 14.86
N ARG A 178 9.19 18.32 15.08
CA ARG A 178 9.30 19.48 14.18
C ARG A 178 10.69 20.08 14.17
N THR A 179 11.28 20.26 15.37
CA THR A 179 12.55 20.98 15.50
C THR A 179 13.74 20.15 15.05
N LYS A 180 13.77 18.86 15.38
CA LYS A 180 14.91 18.00 15.09
C LYS A 180 14.74 17.17 13.81
N TYR A 181 13.52 16.74 13.52
CA TYR A 181 13.24 15.80 12.42
C TYR A 181 12.42 16.43 11.28
N GLN A 182 12.09 17.72 11.37
CA GLN A 182 11.32 18.48 10.38
C GLN A 182 10.00 17.82 9.97
N CYS A 183 9.44 16.99 10.85
CA CYS A 183 8.28 16.18 10.62
C CYS A 183 7.18 16.48 11.65
N PRO A 184 5.93 16.75 11.25
CA PRO A 184 4.85 16.97 12.20
C PRO A 184 4.42 15.65 12.85
N PHE A 185 4.41 15.59 14.18
CA PHE A 185 3.84 14.48 14.94
C PHE A 185 2.32 14.64 15.08
N LEU A 186 1.86 15.85 15.42
CA LEU A 186 0.45 16.19 15.48
C LEU A 186 -0.01 16.79 14.14
N THR A 187 -0.86 16.09 13.42
CA THR A 187 -1.49 16.58 12.20
C THR A 187 -2.92 17.01 12.52
N GLY A 188 -3.18 18.29 12.59
CA GLY A 188 -4.34 19.09 13.00
C GLY A 188 -5.78 18.54 13.04
N GLU A 189 -6.14 17.48 12.35
CA GLU A 189 -7.50 16.91 12.34
C GLU A 189 -7.64 15.77 13.36
N VAL A 190 -8.67 15.83 14.22
CA VAL A 190 -9.05 14.73 15.12
C VAL A 190 -10.18 13.95 14.48
N PRO A 191 -9.91 12.88 13.71
CA PRO A 191 -10.98 11.97 13.36
C PRO A 191 -11.48 11.29 14.63
N ARG A 192 -12.76 10.93 14.65
CA ARG A 192 -13.33 10.07 15.68
C ARG A 192 -12.42 8.87 15.85
N ARG A 193 -11.85 8.67 17.04
CA ARG A 193 -10.91 7.57 17.30
C ARG A 193 -11.63 6.25 17.06
N LYS A 194 -11.32 5.60 15.95
CA LYS A 194 -11.64 4.18 15.76
C LYS A 194 -10.62 3.38 16.55
N THR A 195 -11.04 2.31 17.17
CA THR A 195 -10.13 1.33 17.78
C THR A 195 -9.35 0.64 16.67
N VAL A 196 -8.24 -0.01 17.02
CA VAL A 196 -7.47 -0.81 16.04
C VAL A 196 -8.35 -1.94 15.49
N GLU A 197 -9.20 -2.53 16.33
CA GLU A 197 -10.17 -3.54 15.96
C GLU A 197 -11.21 -3.01 14.97
N GLU A 198 -11.78 -1.83 15.21
CA GLU A 198 -12.71 -1.17 14.28
C GLU A 198 -12.05 -0.80 12.94
N LEU A 199 -10.79 -0.36 12.97
CA LEU A 199 -10.02 -0.07 11.75
C LEU A 199 -9.75 -1.35 10.95
N LYS A 200 -9.40 -2.46 11.63
CA LYS A 200 -9.18 -3.75 10.99
C LYS A 200 -10.47 -4.27 10.38
N GLN A 201 -11.58 -4.26 11.11
CA GLN A 201 -12.86 -4.73 10.61
C GLN A 201 -13.29 -3.98 9.34
N VAL A 202 -13.21 -2.65 9.33
CA VAL A 202 -13.51 -1.85 8.14
C VAL A 202 -12.56 -2.15 6.99
N SER A 203 -11.27 -2.39 7.30
CA SER A 203 -10.28 -2.75 6.28
C SER A 203 -10.53 -4.13 5.70
N ASP A 204 -10.91 -5.10 6.52
CA ASP A 204 -11.21 -6.46 6.09
C ASP A 204 -12.46 -6.48 5.19
N GLU A 205 -13.53 -5.80 5.57
CA GLU A 205 -14.75 -5.65 4.76
C GLU A 205 -14.46 -4.98 3.40
N GLU A 206 -13.65 -3.92 3.38
CA GLU A 206 -13.27 -3.24 2.15
C GLU A 206 -12.34 -4.08 1.28
N LEU A 207 -11.43 -4.87 1.88
CA LEU A 207 -10.58 -5.81 1.17
C LEU A 207 -11.39 -6.94 0.53
N GLU A 208 -12.38 -7.50 1.23
CA GLU A 208 -13.29 -8.51 0.69
C GLU A 208 -14.09 -7.96 -0.50
N MET A 209 -14.63 -6.74 -0.39
CA MET A 209 -15.32 -6.10 -1.51
C MET A 209 -14.40 -5.90 -2.72
N ARG A 210 -13.17 -5.44 -2.50
CA ARG A 210 -12.19 -5.26 -3.59
C ARG A 210 -11.77 -6.58 -4.22
N GLN A 211 -11.59 -7.63 -3.42
CA GLN A 211 -11.30 -8.97 -3.95
C GLN A 211 -12.44 -9.50 -4.80
N LYS A 212 -13.69 -9.25 -4.42
CA LYS A 212 -14.85 -9.59 -5.23
C LYS A 212 -14.86 -8.83 -6.56
N GLN A 213 -14.61 -7.51 -6.53
CA GLN A 213 -14.50 -6.69 -7.74
C GLN A 213 -13.38 -7.16 -8.67
N ILE A 214 -12.22 -7.53 -8.12
CA ILE A 214 -11.10 -8.08 -8.92
C ILE A 214 -11.54 -9.35 -9.62
N LYS A 215 -12.18 -10.30 -8.93
CA LYS A 215 -12.68 -11.54 -9.54
C LYS A 215 -13.70 -11.26 -10.66
N GLU A 216 -14.60 -10.31 -10.48
CA GLU A 216 -15.59 -9.91 -11.50
C GLU A 216 -14.90 -9.29 -12.74
N LEU A 217 -13.86 -8.47 -12.51
CA LEU A 217 -13.04 -7.89 -13.57
C LEU A 217 -12.24 -8.97 -14.33
N ASP A 218 -11.64 -9.92 -13.61
CA ASP A 218 -10.88 -11.03 -14.22
C ASP A 218 -11.77 -11.87 -15.15
N VAL A 219 -13.01 -12.16 -14.73
CA VAL A 219 -14.00 -12.85 -15.58
C VAL A 219 -14.33 -12.02 -16.82
N SER A 220 -14.53 -10.70 -16.67
CA SER A 220 -14.81 -9.80 -17.78
C SER A 220 -13.63 -9.69 -18.76
N ILE A 221 -12.40 -9.64 -18.24
CA ILE A 221 -11.16 -9.63 -19.04
C ILE A 221 -11.05 -10.93 -19.84
N SER A 222 -11.25 -12.08 -19.19
CA SER A 222 -11.21 -13.40 -19.87
C SER A 222 -12.22 -13.50 -21.00
N LYS A 223 -13.45 -13.02 -20.79
CA LYS A 223 -14.48 -12.99 -21.82
C LYS A 223 -14.08 -12.10 -23.01
N ARG A 224 -13.57 -10.89 -22.73
CA ARG A 224 -13.13 -9.99 -23.81
C ARG A 224 -11.90 -10.51 -24.57
N GLN A 225 -11.02 -11.24 -23.89
CA GLN A 225 -9.90 -11.90 -24.56
C GLN A 225 -10.40 -12.98 -25.52
N GLN A 226 -11.37 -13.79 -25.10
CA GLN A 226 -11.99 -14.80 -25.97
C GLN A 226 -12.68 -14.17 -27.19
N GLU A 227 -13.49 -13.13 -26.99
CA GLU A 227 -14.13 -12.38 -28.08
C GLU A 227 -13.09 -11.78 -29.05
N ARG A 228 -11.97 -11.27 -28.53
CA ARG A 228 -10.88 -10.76 -29.36
C ARG A 228 -10.23 -11.86 -30.19
N ASP A 229 -9.99 -13.02 -29.59
CA ASP A 229 -9.34 -14.14 -30.27
C ASP A 229 -10.27 -14.72 -31.38
N GLU A 230 -11.58 -14.80 -31.16
CA GLU A 230 -12.59 -15.15 -32.17
C GLU A 230 -12.62 -14.15 -33.33
N LEU A 231 -12.60 -12.84 -33.02
CA LEU A 231 -12.53 -11.78 -34.05
C LEU A 231 -11.23 -11.85 -34.84
N THR A 232 -10.11 -12.13 -34.20
CA THR A 232 -8.81 -12.29 -34.87
C THR A 232 -8.83 -13.42 -35.85
N HIS A 233 -9.39 -14.58 -35.47
CA HIS A 233 -9.56 -15.73 -36.36
C HIS A 233 -10.45 -15.39 -37.55
N THR A 234 -11.57 -14.69 -37.31
CA THR A 234 -12.46 -14.27 -38.40
C THR A 234 -11.77 -13.33 -39.40
N VAL A 235 -10.95 -12.39 -38.89
CA VAL A 235 -10.15 -11.49 -39.74
C VAL A 235 -9.12 -12.27 -40.57
N GLU A 236 -8.48 -13.28 -40.00
CA GLU A 236 -7.53 -14.15 -40.72
C GLU A 236 -8.22 -14.95 -41.85
N GLU A 237 -9.40 -15.51 -41.54
CA GLU A 237 -10.20 -16.22 -42.57
C GLU A 237 -10.63 -15.29 -43.70
N LEU A 238 -11.10 -14.08 -43.37
CA LEU A 238 -11.49 -13.10 -44.38
C LEU A 238 -10.28 -12.66 -45.25
N ASN A 239 -9.12 -12.47 -44.65
CA ASN A 239 -7.90 -12.14 -45.39
C ASN A 239 -7.49 -13.28 -46.36
N GLN A 240 -7.59 -14.54 -45.93
CA GLN A 240 -7.33 -15.70 -46.81
C GLN A 240 -8.30 -15.74 -47.98
N ASN A 241 -9.59 -15.51 -47.73
CA ASN A 241 -10.61 -15.47 -48.78
C ASN A 241 -10.35 -14.30 -49.77
N ILE A 242 -9.93 -13.14 -49.30
CA ILE A 242 -9.53 -12.00 -50.12
C ILE A 242 -8.31 -12.37 -51.01
N MET A 243 -7.29 -13.01 -50.42
CA MET A 243 -6.13 -13.47 -51.19
C MET A 243 -6.50 -14.44 -52.28
N GLN A 244 -7.31 -15.46 -51.98
CA GLN A 244 -7.80 -16.44 -52.97
C GLN A 244 -8.62 -15.78 -54.07
N SER A 245 -9.48 -14.81 -53.69
CA SER A 245 -10.28 -14.07 -54.69
C SER A 245 -9.41 -13.22 -55.59
N ASN A 246 -8.38 -12.56 -55.02
CA ASN A 246 -7.42 -11.76 -55.78
C ASN A 246 -6.58 -12.63 -56.75
N ASP A 247 -6.19 -13.84 -56.33
CA ASP A 247 -5.43 -14.74 -57.19
C ASP A 247 -6.29 -15.26 -58.34
N LYS A 248 -7.56 -15.61 -58.09
CA LYS A 248 -8.53 -15.96 -59.18
C LYS A 248 -8.74 -14.78 -60.14
N LEU A 249 -8.80 -13.56 -59.62
CA LEU A 249 -8.92 -12.34 -60.45
C LEU A 249 -7.68 -12.12 -61.31
N LYS A 250 -6.48 -12.40 -60.81
CA LYS A 250 -5.23 -12.35 -61.59
C LYS A 250 -5.19 -13.43 -62.69
N GLU A 251 -5.63 -14.65 -62.40
CA GLU A 251 -5.73 -15.70 -63.41
C GLU A 251 -6.68 -15.29 -64.55
N LEU A 252 -7.90 -14.85 -64.20
CA LEU A 252 -8.87 -14.38 -65.19
C LEU A 252 -8.39 -13.16 -66.00
N THR A 253 -7.69 -12.21 -65.35
CA THR A 253 -7.10 -11.07 -66.05
C THR A 253 -5.87 -11.46 -66.87
N GLY A 254 -5.10 -12.47 -66.45
CA GLY A 254 -3.98 -13.03 -67.21
C GLY A 254 -4.41 -13.75 -68.49
N GLU A 255 -5.58 -14.40 -68.50
CA GLU A 255 -6.19 -14.98 -69.74
C GLU A 255 -6.67 -13.90 -70.71
N ILE A 256 -7.05 -12.70 -70.24
CA ILE A 256 -7.58 -11.60 -71.06
C ILE A 256 -6.47 -10.65 -71.54
N LEU A 257 -5.46 -10.44 -70.72
CA LEU A 257 -4.35 -9.54 -70.97
C LEU A 257 -3.08 -10.35 -71.23
N ASP A 258 -2.74 -10.50 -72.49
CA ASP A 258 -1.42 -10.98 -72.88
C ASP A 258 -0.38 -10.04 -72.21
N GLU A 259 0.52 -10.59 -71.38
CA GLU A 259 1.48 -9.77 -70.57
C GLU A 259 2.28 -8.75 -71.43
N GLU A 260 2.42 -9.00 -72.69
CA GLU A 260 3.07 -8.07 -73.63
C GLU A 260 2.16 -6.90 -74.11
N GLY A 261 0.84 -7.06 -74.04
CA GLY A 261 -0.09 -6.06 -74.60
C GLY A 261 -0.20 -4.75 -73.78
N VAL A 262 -0.13 -4.83 -72.49
CA VAL A 262 -0.35 -3.68 -71.58
C VAL A 262 0.96 -2.93 -71.26
N LYS A 263 2.08 -3.61 -71.20
CA LYS A 263 3.37 -2.99 -70.83
C LYS A 263 3.99 -2.09 -71.90
N ARG A 264 3.54 -2.18 -73.14
CA ARG A 264 4.16 -1.47 -74.31
C ARG A 264 3.41 -0.23 -74.76
N LYS A 265 2.23 0.08 -74.24
CA LYS A 265 1.45 1.21 -74.71
C LYS A 265 2.00 2.55 -74.15
N LYS A 266 2.70 3.29 -74.95
CA LYS A 266 3.15 4.65 -74.63
C LYS A 266 1.99 5.63 -74.73
N ILE A 267 1.28 5.83 -73.61
CA ILE A 267 0.27 6.88 -73.54
C ILE A 267 0.98 8.20 -73.32
N LYS A 268 0.92 9.12 -74.26
CA LYS A 268 1.44 10.48 -74.15
C LYS A 268 0.30 11.43 -73.81
N ARG A 269 0.49 12.26 -72.82
CA ARG A 269 -0.42 13.40 -72.56
C ARG A 269 -0.23 14.40 -73.70
N SER A 270 -1.33 14.93 -74.24
CA SER A 270 -1.28 16.00 -75.27
C SER A 270 -0.56 17.23 -74.70
N LEU A 271 0.39 17.73 -75.46
CA LEU A 271 1.14 18.95 -75.11
C LEU A 271 0.27 20.21 -75.12
N PHE A 272 -0.87 20.16 -75.81
CA PHE A 272 -1.74 21.35 -76.07
C PHE A 272 -3.05 21.32 -75.24
N ASN A 273 -3.43 20.15 -74.71
CA ASN A 273 -4.64 20.03 -73.90
C ASN A 273 -4.49 18.98 -72.81
N LYS A 274 -4.50 19.41 -71.54
CA LYS A 274 -4.30 18.58 -70.36
C LYS A 274 -5.35 17.45 -70.19
N ASN A 275 -6.52 17.57 -70.84
CA ASN A 275 -7.62 16.62 -70.72
C ASN A 275 -7.67 15.67 -71.93
N LYS A 276 -6.73 15.73 -72.87
CA LYS A 276 -6.64 14.81 -74.02
C LYS A 276 -5.42 13.91 -73.92
N ILE A 277 -5.61 12.69 -74.26
CA ILE A 277 -4.58 11.66 -74.35
C ILE A 277 -4.32 11.38 -75.80
N GLU A 278 -3.08 11.46 -76.24
CA GLU A 278 -2.66 11.10 -77.59
C GLU A 278 -2.13 9.67 -77.57
N MET A 279 -2.73 8.85 -78.38
CA MET A 279 -2.28 7.45 -78.62
C MET A 279 -2.45 7.12 -80.09
N SER A 280 -1.75 6.10 -80.56
CA SER A 280 -1.96 5.61 -81.92
C SER A 280 -3.36 5.04 -82.07
N TYR A 281 -3.95 5.14 -83.29
CA TYR A 281 -5.24 4.55 -83.57
C TYR A 281 -5.26 3.02 -83.29
N ARG A 282 -4.13 2.38 -83.54
CA ARG A 282 -3.96 0.93 -83.25
C ARG A 282 -4.01 0.64 -81.75
N ASP A 283 -3.31 1.46 -80.95
CA ASP A 283 -3.34 1.31 -79.49
C ASP A 283 -4.72 1.57 -78.92
N TYR A 284 -5.46 2.52 -79.48
CA TYR A 284 -6.85 2.79 -79.13
C TYR A 284 -7.76 1.61 -79.43
N GLN A 285 -7.65 1.02 -80.65
CA GLN A 285 -8.43 -0.17 -80.96
C GLN A 285 -8.14 -1.35 -80.02
N ASP A 286 -6.88 -1.59 -79.72
CA ASP A 286 -6.48 -2.63 -78.80
C ASP A 286 -7.00 -2.41 -77.38
N LEU A 287 -7.05 -1.14 -76.92
CA LEU A 287 -7.65 -0.77 -75.63
C LEU A 287 -9.16 -1.02 -75.61
N CYS A 288 -9.86 -0.67 -76.69
CA CYS A 288 -11.30 -0.94 -76.82
C CYS A 288 -11.59 -2.44 -76.79
N ARG A 289 -10.83 -3.24 -77.56
CA ARG A 289 -10.98 -4.72 -77.53
C ARG A 289 -10.69 -5.33 -76.13
N THR A 290 -9.73 -4.76 -75.41
CA THR A 290 -9.41 -5.21 -74.08
C THR A 290 -10.52 -4.83 -73.08
N ALA A 291 -11.11 -3.65 -73.21
CA ALA A 291 -12.23 -3.19 -72.41
C ALA A 291 -13.49 -4.06 -72.64
N GLU A 292 -13.80 -4.38 -73.92
CA GLU A 292 -14.91 -5.26 -74.26
C GLU A 292 -14.76 -6.65 -73.66
N LYS A 293 -13.54 -7.26 -73.67
CA LYS A 293 -13.26 -8.54 -73.05
C LYS A 293 -13.39 -8.47 -71.52
N ILE A 294 -13.02 -7.40 -70.87
CA ILE A 294 -13.17 -7.20 -69.43
C ILE A 294 -14.66 -7.08 -69.08
N GLU A 295 -15.45 -6.38 -69.88
CA GLU A 295 -16.89 -6.26 -69.69
C GLU A 295 -17.62 -7.61 -69.80
N GLU A 296 -17.24 -8.45 -70.79
CA GLU A 296 -17.76 -9.78 -70.97
C GLU A 296 -17.46 -10.73 -69.78
N VAL A 297 -16.32 -10.56 -69.14
CA VAL A 297 -15.93 -11.37 -67.97
C VAL A 297 -16.59 -10.85 -66.70
N SER A 298 -16.83 -9.56 -66.56
CA SER A 298 -17.49 -8.97 -65.39
C SER A 298 -19.02 -9.24 -65.36
N THR A 299 -19.59 -9.69 -66.49
CA THR A 299 -21.02 -10.03 -66.61
C THR A 299 -21.31 -11.53 -66.54
N ARG A 300 -20.30 -12.37 -66.38
CA ARG A 300 -20.38 -13.78 -66.06
C ARG A 300 -20.13 -14.02 -64.56
#